data_5e58846d6860664c905dff866059fa4a
#
_entry.id   5e58846d6860664c905dff866059fa4a
#
_cell.length_a   1.000
_cell.length_b   1.000
_cell.length_c   1.000
_cell.angle_alpha   90.00
_cell.angle_beta   90.00
_cell.angle_gamma   90.00
#
_symmetry.space_group_name_H-M   'P 1'
#
loop_
_entity.id
_entity.type
_entity.pdbx_description
1 polymer ?
#
loop_
_entity_poly.entity_id
_entity_poly.type
_entity_poly.pdbx_seq_one_letter_code
_entity_poly.pdbx_strand_id
1 'polypeptide(L)' 'MTTYEESVLDAADDDGNLTPWQARRLFAEHGSDLAEWFESVDAELLGRWSAEGMLSWLGY' A
#
# COMPACT_ATOMS: atom_id res chain seq x y z
N MET A 1 -1.21 -7.51 20.20
CA MET A 1 -0.19 -7.68 19.16
C MET A 1 -0.67 -7.05 17.85
N THR A 2 0.15 -6.23 17.25
CA THR A 2 -0.22 -5.52 16.02
C THR A 2 0.02 -6.42 14.80
N THR A 3 -0.98 -6.55 13.92
CA THR A 3 -0.81 -7.31 12.68
C THR A 3 0.06 -6.52 11.70
N TYR A 4 0.56 -7.20 10.67
CA TYR A 4 1.33 -6.53 9.62
C TYR A 4 0.51 -5.42 8.96
N GLU A 5 -0.75 -5.70 8.65
CA GLU A 5 -1.68 -4.74 8.07
C GLU A 5 -1.82 -3.50 8.96
N GLU A 6 -2.03 -3.69 10.24
CA GLU A 6 -2.15 -2.59 11.19
C GLU A 6 -0.87 -1.76 11.27
N SER A 7 0.29 -2.41 11.22
CA SER A 7 1.58 -1.72 11.22
C SER A 7 1.72 -0.81 9.99
N VAL A 8 1.31 -1.29 8.83
CA VAL A 8 1.37 -0.51 7.60
C VAL A 8 0.42 0.68 7.68
N LEU A 9 -0.79 0.46 8.17
CA LEU A 9 -1.78 1.52 8.32
C LEU A 9 -1.34 2.59 9.32
N ASP A 10 -0.68 2.18 10.39
CA ASP A 10 -0.14 3.11 11.38
C ASP A 10 1.01 3.96 10.82
N ALA A 11 1.75 3.43 9.87
CA ALA A 11 2.84 4.14 9.22
C ALA A 11 2.36 5.18 8.20
N ALA A 12 1.10 5.06 7.76
CA ALA A 12 0.51 6.00 6.81
C ALA A 12 0.33 7.38 7.45
N ASP A 13 0.27 8.41 6.61
CA ASP A 13 0.04 9.77 7.08
C ASP A 13 -1.45 9.98 7.45
N ASP A 14 -1.80 11.22 7.80
CA ASP A 14 -3.18 11.57 8.21
C ASP A 14 -4.21 11.31 7.11
N ASP A 15 -3.78 11.31 5.85
CA ASP A 15 -4.65 11.03 4.70
C ASP A 15 -4.70 9.55 4.37
N GLY A 16 -3.99 8.72 5.10
CA GLY A 16 -3.92 7.29 4.85
C GLY A 16 -2.99 6.91 3.72
N ASN A 17 -2.05 7.79 3.38
CA ASN A 17 -1.10 7.58 2.28
C ASN A 17 0.27 7.14 2.80
N LEU A 18 0.94 6.29 2.02
CA LEU A 18 2.31 5.90 2.29
C LEU A 18 3.28 6.76 1.48
N THR A 19 4.50 6.94 2.00
CA THR A 19 5.56 7.57 1.22
C THR A 19 6.03 6.62 0.12
N PRO A 20 6.71 7.12 -0.93
CA PRO A 20 7.27 6.24 -1.95
C PRO A 20 8.19 5.16 -1.37
N TRP A 21 8.95 5.49 -0.37
CA TRP A 21 9.83 4.54 0.31
C TRP A 21 9.06 3.40 0.97
N GLN A 22 8.01 3.75 1.70
CA GLN A 22 7.17 2.77 2.39
C GLN A 22 6.44 1.87 1.38
N ALA A 23 5.92 2.44 0.31
CA ALA A 23 5.23 1.69 -0.73
C ALA A 23 6.16 0.71 -1.43
N ARG A 24 7.36 1.13 -1.76
CA ARG A 24 8.37 0.25 -2.37
C ARG A 24 8.70 -0.92 -1.48
N ARG A 25 8.89 -0.65 -0.21
CA ARG A 25 9.22 -1.67 0.77
C ARG A 25 8.09 -2.68 0.93
N LEU A 26 6.86 -2.18 1.03
CA LEU A 26 5.68 -3.02 1.15
C LEU A 26 5.58 -4.01 -0.01
N PHE A 27 5.70 -3.53 -1.24
CA PHE A 27 5.58 -4.38 -2.41
C PHE A 27 6.78 -5.33 -2.56
N ALA A 28 7.98 -4.86 -2.23
CA ALA A 28 9.18 -5.71 -2.27
C ALA A 28 9.06 -6.88 -1.31
N GLU A 29 8.55 -6.65 -0.11
CA GLU A 29 8.36 -7.69 0.90
C GLU A 29 7.35 -8.75 0.46
N HIS A 30 6.42 -8.38 -0.42
CA HIS A 30 5.40 -9.29 -0.94
C HIS A 30 5.75 -9.87 -2.31
N GLY A 31 6.91 -9.54 -2.84
CA GLY A 31 7.32 -10.01 -4.15
C GLY A 31 6.45 -9.49 -5.28
N SER A 32 5.80 -8.35 -5.09
CA SER A 32 4.89 -7.75 -6.06
C SER A 32 5.50 -6.52 -6.71
N ASP A 33 5.00 -6.16 -7.89
CA ASP A 33 5.48 -5.01 -8.64
C ASP A 33 4.60 -3.79 -8.37
N LEU A 34 5.20 -2.76 -7.78
CA LEU A 34 4.50 -1.51 -7.49
C LEU A 34 3.95 -0.83 -8.76
N ALA A 35 4.66 -0.99 -9.88
CA ALA A 35 4.20 -0.43 -11.15
C ALA A 35 2.86 -1.02 -11.59
N GLU A 36 2.65 -2.31 -11.37
CA GLU A 36 1.37 -2.95 -11.68
C GLU A 36 0.23 -2.34 -10.85
N TRP A 37 0.48 -2.06 -9.59
CA TRP A 37 -0.49 -1.38 -8.74
C TRP A 37 -0.83 -0.01 -9.30
N PHE A 38 0.19 0.77 -9.69
CA PHE A 38 -0.04 2.12 -10.22
C PHE A 38 -0.85 2.14 -11.51
N GLU A 39 -0.76 1.08 -12.31
CA GLU A 39 -1.50 0.96 -13.56
C GLU A 39 -2.92 0.42 -13.36
N SER A 40 -3.25 -0.03 -12.17
CA SER A 40 -4.55 -0.63 -11.90
C SER A 40 -5.64 0.43 -11.77
N VAL A 41 -6.88 0.01 -12.04
CA VAL A 41 -8.07 0.85 -11.83
C VAL A 41 -8.23 1.15 -10.35
N ASP A 42 -7.89 0.20 -9.49
CA ASP A 42 -8.01 0.36 -8.03
C ASP A 42 -7.12 1.49 -7.52
N ALA A 43 -5.91 1.62 -8.06
CA ALA A 43 -5.03 2.72 -7.69
C ALA A 43 -5.61 4.07 -8.10
N GLU A 44 -6.31 4.11 -9.22
CA GLU A 44 -6.99 5.32 -9.69
C GLU A 44 -8.17 5.69 -8.80
N LEU A 45 -8.95 4.70 -8.39
CA LEU A 45 -10.14 4.91 -7.57
C LEU A 45 -9.82 5.19 -6.10
N LEU A 46 -8.84 4.49 -5.54
CA LEU A 46 -8.50 4.57 -4.12
C LEU A 46 -7.34 5.53 -3.82
N GLY A 47 -6.61 5.93 -4.83
CA GLY A 47 -5.41 6.74 -4.69
C GLY A 47 -4.14 5.88 -4.76
N ARG A 48 -3.19 6.32 -5.55
CA ARG A 48 -1.94 5.57 -5.79
C ARG A 48 -1.17 5.24 -4.53
N TRP A 49 -1.22 6.13 -3.57
CA TRP A 49 -0.42 6.02 -2.35
C TRP A 49 -1.25 5.54 -1.16
N SER A 50 -2.50 5.14 -1.38
CA SER A 50 -3.39 4.67 -0.32
C SER A 50 -2.87 3.38 0.30
N ALA A 51 -2.60 3.41 1.62
CA ALA A 51 -2.16 2.23 2.36
C ALA A 51 -3.21 1.12 2.28
N GLU A 52 -4.48 1.46 2.48
CA GLU A 52 -5.57 0.48 2.38
C GLU A 52 -5.67 -0.13 0.99
N GLY A 53 -5.56 0.72 -0.04
CA GLY A 53 -5.63 0.26 -1.43
C GLY A 53 -4.51 -0.72 -1.76
N MET A 54 -3.29 -0.40 -1.36
CA MET A 54 -2.14 -1.27 -1.59
C MET A 54 -2.26 -2.59 -0.84
N LEU A 55 -2.70 -2.55 0.41
CA LEU A 55 -2.90 -3.77 1.20
C LEU A 55 -3.97 -4.66 0.58
N SER A 56 -5.10 -4.08 0.16
CA SER A 56 -6.16 -4.82 -0.51
C SER A 56 -5.65 -5.48 -1.80
N TRP A 57 -4.86 -4.75 -2.58
CA TRP A 57 -4.25 -5.27 -3.80
C TRP A 57 -3.37 -6.48 -3.52
N LEU A 58 -2.65 -6.47 -2.40
CA LEU A 58 -1.75 -7.55 -2.00
C LEU A 58 -2.47 -8.72 -1.33
N GLY A 59 -3.77 -8.62 -1.13
CA GLY A 59 -4.57 -9.73 -0.61
C GLY A 59 -4.96 -9.65 0.87
N TYR A 60 -4.78 -8.49 1.50
CA TYR A 60 -5.19 -8.31 2.89
C TYR A 60 -6.65 -7.96 3.05
#